data_898670d6c60c8ddeb1f7bec4303da382
#
_entry.id   898670d6c60c8ddeb1f7bec4303da382
#
_cell.length_a   1.000
_cell.length_b   1.000
_cell.length_c   1.000
_cell.angle_alpha   90.00
_cell.angle_beta   90.00
_cell.angle_gamma   90.00
#
_symmetry.space_group_name_H-M   'P 1'
#
loop_
_entity.id
_entity.type
_entity.pdbx_description
1 polymer ?
#
loop_
_entity_poly.entity_id
_entity_poly.type
_entity_poly.pdbx_seq_one_letter_code
_entity_poly.pdbx_strand_id
1 'polypeptide(L)'
;MKPIRQKNRLKPIIVPFITGLVLIGMGFISNRDINLDIQNMPSLPRPIAEETVMITAAGQSTDAYIIKDIANQLMIHNYFIPQADHLDFEGIKTLVFVAGNSAISEKILDFTFEDEKERVLKLLKLAFEKDLKIILVFIGGSQRRDEETEWFLEQIGGQAHYIISTSDGDRDQFLYQMAGDLKIPITLVNALDDISEPFASAFR
;
A
#
# COMPACT_ATOMS: atom_id res chain seq x y z
N MET A 1 -66.17 -66.07 -36.52
CA MET A 1 -66.01 -64.60 -36.53
C MET A 1 -64.78 -64.24 -35.78
N LYS A 2 -63.71 -63.79 -36.45
CA LYS A 2 -62.44 -63.33 -35.82
C LYS A 2 -62.39 -61.82 -35.88
N PRO A 3 -62.05 -61.09 -34.77
CA PRO A 3 -61.85 -59.67 -34.87
C PRO A 3 -60.43 -59.34 -35.31
N ILE A 4 -60.36 -58.34 -36.16
CA ILE A 4 -59.16 -57.79 -36.78
C ILE A 4 -58.36 -56.97 -35.82
N ARG A 5 -57.08 -57.30 -35.66
CA ARG A 5 -56.14 -56.62 -34.79
C ARG A 5 -55.48 -55.44 -35.53
N GLN A 6 -55.87 -54.20 -35.21
CA GLN A 6 -55.21 -53.01 -35.70
C GLN A 6 -53.85 -52.84 -35.03
N LYS A 7 -52.84 -52.67 -35.85
CA LYS A 7 -51.43 -52.47 -35.45
C LYS A 7 -51.10 -50.99 -35.49
N ASN A 8 -51.16 -50.32 -34.35
CA ASN A 8 -50.73 -48.94 -34.27
C ASN A 8 -49.23 -48.89 -34.39
N ARG A 9 -48.73 -48.33 -35.46
CA ARG A 9 -47.30 -47.94 -35.61
C ARG A 9 -47.09 -46.57 -35.00
N LEU A 10 -46.48 -46.49 -33.85
CA LEU A 10 -45.90 -45.27 -33.31
C LEU A 10 -44.60 -44.95 -34.06
N LYS A 11 -44.57 -43.77 -34.65
CA LYS A 11 -43.38 -43.22 -35.30
C LYS A 11 -42.39 -42.77 -34.22
N PRO A 12 -41.07 -42.98 -34.32
CA PRO A 12 -40.10 -42.47 -33.41
C PRO A 12 -39.99 -40.94 -33.54
N ILE A 13 -40.26 -40.26 -32.45
CA ILE A 13 -40.01 -38.81 -32.35
C ILE A 13 -38.51 -38.63 -32.20
N ILE A 14 -37.96 -37.87 -33.13
CA ILE A 14 -36.58 -37.45 -33.15
C ILE A 14 -36.34 -36.46 -32.02
N VAL A 15 -35.67 -36.88 -30.97
CA VAL A 15 -35.10 -36.01 -29.93
C VAL A 15 -33.60 -36.29 -29.88
N PRO A 16 -32.85 -35.67 -30.77
CA PRO A 16 -31.49 -35.32 -30.39
C PRO A 16 -31.03 -34.05 -31.09
N PHE A 17 -31.26 -32.87 -30.53
CA PHE A 17 -30.51 -31.70 -31.00
C PHE A 17 -30.46 -30.53 -29.99
N ILE A 18 -30.80 -30.76 -28.73
CA ILE A 18 -30.75 -29.68 -27.75
C ILE A 18 -29.64 -29.86 -26.67
N THR A 19 -29.00 -31.03 -26.62
CA THR A 19 -27.92 -31.29 -25.63
C THR A 19 -26.52 -30.85 -26.09
N GLY A 20 -26.35 -30.43 -27.34
CA GLY A 20 -25.05 -29.99 -27.85
C GLY A 20 -24.72 -28.52 -27.67
N LEU A 21 -25.69 -27.68 -27.30
CA LEU A 21 -25.49 -26.22 -27.28
C LEU A 21 -25.18 -25.68 -25.87
N VAL A 22 -25.31 -26.47 -24.81
CA VAL A 22 -25.05 -26.03 -23.41
C VAL A 22 -23.60 -26.28 -22.99
N LEU A 23 -22.82 -27.10 -23.71
CA LEU A 23 -21.42 -27.41 -23.35
C LEU A 23 -20.38 -26.49 -24.00
N ILE A 24 -20.77 -25.55 -24.86
CA ILE A 24 -19.85 -24.59 -25.50
C ILE A 24 -19.79 -23.28 -24.72
N GLY A 25 -20.66 -23.05 -23.73
CA GLY A 25 -20.73 -21.86 -22.92
C GLY A 25 -19.84 -21.85 -21.67
N MET A 26 -19.20 -22.96 -21.30
CA MET A 26 -18.40 -23.06 -20.03
C MET A 26 -16.87 -23.08 -20.25
N GLY A 27 -16.39 -22.73 -21.39
CA GLY A 27 -14.98 -22.91 -21.78
C GLY A 27 -14.16 -21.64 -21.95
N PHE A 28 -14.60 -20.45 -21.51
CA PHE A 28 -13.79 -19.23 -21.56
C PHE A 28 -14.04 -18.31 -20.36
N ILE A 29 -13.92 -18.86 -19.15
CA ILE A 29 -13.34 -18.04 -18.09
C ILE A 29 -11.83 -18.18 -18.30
N SER A 30 -11.30 -17.47 -19.27
CA SER A 30 -9.90 -17.15 -19.31
C SER A 30 -9.58 -16.48 -17.97
N ASN A 31 -8.78 -17.12 -17.14
CA ASN A 31 -7.95 -16.38 -16.23
C ASN A 31 -7.19 -15.40 -17.13
N ARG A 32 -7.72 -14.20 -17.27
CA ARG A 32 -6.88 -13.07 -17.49
C ARG A 32 -6.05 -13.01 -16.21
N ASP A 33 -4.84 -13.56 -16.28
CA ASP A 33 -3.77 -13.01 -15.49
C ASP A 33 -3.85 -11.51 -15.77
N ILE A 34 -4.39 -10.78 -14.82
CA ILE A 34 -4.27 -9.35 -14.79
C ILE A 34 -2.77 -9.19 -14.54
N ASN A 35 -1.97 -9.18 -15.61
CA ASN A 35 -0.73 -8.47 -15.64
C ASN A 35 -1.17 -7.03 -15.38
N LEU A 36 -1.26 -6.69 -14.10
CA LEU A 36 -1.21 -5.31 -13.68
C LEU A 36 0.16 -4.86 -14.18
N ASP A 37 0.13 -4.23 -15.33
CA ASP A 37 1.23 -3.37 -15.78
C ASP A 37 1.31 -2.35 -14.66
N ILE A 38 2.19 -2.62 -13.69
CA ILE A 38 2.39 -1.76 -12.52
C ILE A 38 3.03 -0.51 -13.11
N GLN A 39 2.18 0.39 -13.55
CA GLN A 39 2.62 1.69 -14.04
C GLN A 39 3.25 2.39 -12.85
N ASN A 40 4.50 2.78 -13.00
CA ASN A 40 5.11 3.71 -12.06
C ASN A 40 4.21 4.93 -11.95
N MET A 41 3.64 5.15 -10.79
CA MET A 41 2.85 6.35 -10.56
C MET A 41 3.80 7.55 -10.63
N PRO A 42 3.41 8.62 -11.33
CA PRO A 42 4.28 9.79 -11.48
C PRO A 42 4.57 10.42 -10.12
N SER A 43 5.77 11.00 -9.98
CA SER A 43 6.14 11.86 -8.86
C SER A 43 5.24 13.11 -8.81
N LEU A 44 5.28 13.83 -7.71
CA LEU A 44 4.44 15.02 -7.51
C LEU A 44 4.78 16.10 -8.55
N PRO A 45 3.77 16.71 -9.19
CA PRO A 45 3.98 17.80 -10.14
C PRO A 45 4.34 19.14 -9.48
N ARG A 46 4.15 19.22 -8.17
CA ARG A 46 4.45 20.41 -7.34
C ARG A 46 4.82 19.97 -5.94
N PRO A 47 5.76 20.65 -5.27
CA PRO A 47 6.09 20.38 -3.89
C PRO A 47 4.88 20.62 -2.97
N ILE A 48 4.77 19.80 -1.94
CA ILE A 48 3.69 19.87 -0.93
C ILE A 48 4.24 19.96 0.49
N ALA A 49 5.52 19.77 0.66
CA ALA A 49 6.22 19.72 1.94
C ALA A 49 7.30 20.81 2.02
N GLU A 50 7.68 21.15 3.23
CA GLU A 50 8.71 22.14 3.53
C GLU A 50 9.85 21.51 4.35
N GLU A 51 11.07 21.95 4.14
CA GLU A 51 12.16 21.70 5.06
C GLU A 51 11.93 22.58 6.30
N THR A 52 12.14 22.21 7.49
CA THR A 52 12.90 21.14 8.14
C THR A 52 12.10 19.85 8.28
N VAL A 53 12.72 18.74 7.94
CA VAL A 53 12.08 17.42 7.92
C VAL A 53 12.48 16.62 9.15
N MET A 54 11.53 16.03 9.85
CA MET A 54 11.80 14.97 10.82
C MET A 54 11.52 13.61 10.17
N ILE A 55 12.51 12.72 10.19
CA ILE A 55 12.37 11.35 9.69
C ILE A 55 12.35 10.41 10.89
N THR A 56 11.26 9.64 11.04
CA THR A 56 11.08 8.70 12.15
C THR A 56 10.59 7.35 11.63
N ALA A 57 10.92 6.26 12.35
CA ALA A 57 10.36 4.96 12.07
C ALA A 57 8.92 4.84 12.62
N ALA A 58 8.11 4.01 12.01
CA ALA A 58 6.86 3.51 12.56
C ALA A 58 6.88 1.98 12.51
N GLY A 59 7.00 1.34 13.68
CA GLY A 59 7.27 -0.09 13.84
C GLY A 59 8.76 -0.43 13.97
N GLN A 60 9.61 0.56 14.23
CA GLN A 60 11.06 0.39 14.49
C GLN A 60 11.84 -0.23 13.31
N SER A 61 11.34 -0.05 12.08
CA SER A 61 12.02 -0.55 10.88
C SER A 61 13.35 0.16 10.63
N THR A 62 14.35 -0.61 10.24
CA THR A 62 15.65 -0.08 9.80
C THR A 62 15.57 0.63 8.44
N ASP A 63 14.47 0.51 7.71
CA ASP A 63 14.25 1.16 6.41
C ASP A 63 14.32 2.69 6.53
N ALA A 64 14.04 3.23 7.72
CA ALA A 64 14.19 4.66 8.01
C ALA A 64 15.61 5.18 7.77
N TYR A 65 16.64 4.34 7.92
CA TYR A 65 18.03 4.72 7.61
C TYR A 65 18.23 4.96 6.12
N ILE A 66 17.55 4.19 5.26
CA ILE A 66 17.60 4.36 3.80
C ILE A 66 17.03 5.73 3.43
N ILE A 67 15.88 6.08 3.97
CA ILE A 67 15.23 7.37 3.71
C ILE A 67 16.06 8.54 4.23
N LYS A 68 16.68 8.39 5.40
CA LYS A 68 17.64 9.37 5.93
C LYS A 68 18.82 9.57 4.96
N ASP A 69 19.38 8.49 4.42
CA ASP A 69 20.52 8.58 3.49
C ASP A 69 20.10 9.24 2.18
N ILE A 70 18.90 8.94 1.66
CA ILE A 70 18.31 9.63 0.50
C ILE A 70 18.15 11.13 0.79
N ALA A 71 17.57 11.51 1.92
CA ALA A 71 17.40 12.91 2.30
C ALA A 71 18.73 13.66 2.36
N ASN A 72 19.78 13.03 2.90
CA ASN A 72 21.13 13.60 2.96
C ASN A 72 21.74 13.76 1.56
N GLN A 73 21.61 12.77 0.68
CA GLN A 73 22.08 12.84 -0.71
C GLN A 73 21.41 13.96 -1.50
N LEU A 74 20.14 14.17 -1.24
CA LEU A 74 19.33 15.24 -1.82
C LEU A 74 19.58 16.60 -1.15
N MET A 75 20.42 16.67 -0.11
CA MET A 75 20.67 17.87 0.70
C MET A 75 19.41 18.49 1.30
N ILE A 76 18.42 17.66 1.63
CA ILE A 76 17.22 18.08 2.35
C ILE A 76 17.56 18.23 3.82
N HIS A 77 17.27 19.41 4.39
CA HIS A 77 17.51 19.65 5.80
C HIS A 77 16.61 18.78 6.68
N ASN A 78 17.21 17.79 7.33
CA ASN A 78 16.47 16.79 8.08
C ASN A 78 17.08 16.49 9.45
N TYR A 79 16.21 16.07 10.36
CA TYR A 79 16.57 15.44 11.64
C TYR A 79 16.11 13.99 11.57
N PHE A 80 17.05 13.07 11.72
CA PHE A 80 16.77 11.66 11.80
C PHE A 80 16.64 11.22 13.25
N ILE A 81 15.41 10.97 13.69
CA ILE A 81 15.07 10.55 15.04
C ILE A 81 14.17 9.31 14.94
N PRO A 82 14.75 8.09 14.86
CA PRO A 82 13.99 6.86 14.64
C PRO A 82 12.91 6.63 15.69
N GLN A 83 13.16 7.04 16.93
CA GLN A 83 12.26 6.94 18.07
C GLN A 83 11.79 8.32 18.53
N ALA A 84 11.45 9.19 17.59
CA ALA A 84 10.98 10.54 17.91
C ALA A 84 9.83 10.51 18.93
N ASP A 85 9.83 11.51 19.80
CA ASP A 85 8.79 11.75 20.77
C ASP A 85 8.21 13.17 20.65
N HIS A 86 7.34 13.55 21.58
CA HIS A 86 6.66 14.83 21.57
C HIS A 86 7.59 16.05 21.81
N LEU A 87 8.81 15.85 22.25
CA LEU A 87 9.77 16.93 22.50
C LEU A 87 10.57 17.33 21.25
N ASP A 88 10.58 16.47 20.23
CA ASP A 88 11.43 16.63 19.06
C ASP A 88 10.84 17.55 17.96
N PHE A 89 9.69 18.17 18.22
CA PHE A 89 8.90 18.91 17.19
C PHE A 89 9.25 20.40 17.02
N GLU A 90 10.27 20.90 17.70
CA GLU A 90 10.66 22.30 17.57
C GLU A 90 11.26 22.59 16.18
N GLY A 91 10.67 23.55 15.47
CA GLY A 91 11.13 23.96 14.14
C GLY A 91 10.80 22.98 13.00
N ILE A 92 10.18 21.82 13.27
CA ILE A 92 9.79 20.85 12.24
C ILE A 92 8.62 21.39 11.41
N LYS A 93 8.70 21.17 10.09
CA LYS A 93 7.66 21.50 9.11
C LYS A 93 7.03 20.27 8.48
N THR A 94 7.82 19.21 8.32
CA THR A 94 7.37 17.97 7.69
C THR A 94 7.78 16.79 8.53
N LEU A 95 6.84 15.85 8.72
CA LEU A 95 7.05 14.59 9.40
C LEU A 95 7.02 13.45 8.39
N VAL A 96 8.11 12.71 8.28
CA VAL A 96 8.23 11.52 7.43
C VAL A 96 8.19 10.30 8.32
N PHE A 97 7.15 9.50 8.18
CA PHE A 97 7.07 8.18 8.76
C PHE A 97 7.56 7.13 7.77
N VAL A 98 8.51 6.32 8.21
CA VAL A 98 8.93 5.12 7.47
C VAL A 98 8.34 3.91 8.17
N ALA A 99 7.31 3.34 7.56
CA ALA A 99 6.54 2.26 8.16
C ALA A 99 7.21 0.89 7.95
N GLY A 100 7.05 0.03 8.95
CA GLY A 100 7.49 -1.36 8.90
C GLY A 100 7.78 -1.90 10.29
N ASN A 101 7.09 -2.97 10.68
CA ASN A 101 7.33 -3.59 11.97
C ASN A 101 8.63 -4.39 12.01
N SER A 102 9.30 -4.38 13.16
CA SER A 102 10.54 -5.11 13.42
C SER A 102 10.53 -5.78 14.79
N ALA A 103 10.04 -7.01 14.84
CA ALA A 103 10.03 -7.82 16.06
C ALA A 103 11.43 -8.03 16.68
N ILE A 104 12.51 -7.87 15.91
CA ILE A 104 13.88 -7.90 16.42
C ILE A 104 14.19 -6.61 17.17
N SER A 105 13.82 -5.47 16.59
CA SER A 105 14.03 -4.16 17.22
C SER A 105 13.22 -4.02 18.50
N GLU A 106 12.00 -4.50 18.55
CA GLU A 106 11.17 -4.53 19.76
C GLU A 106 11.88 -5.23 20.91
N LYS A 107 12.46 -6.42 20.66
CA LYS A 107 13.20 -7.18 21.66
C LYS A 107 14.48 -6.49 22.12
N ILE A 108 15.20 -5.83 21.22
CA ILE A 108 16.46 -5.16 21.54
C ILE A 108 16.21 -3.89 22.35
N LEU A 109 15.12 -3.18 22.05
CA LEU A 109 14.79 -1.90 22.66
C LEU A 109 13.90 -2.03 23.90
N ASP A 110 13.51 -3.26 24.25
CA ASP A 110 12.53 -3.56 25.33
C ASP A 110 11.24 -2.74 25.16
N PHE A 111 10.69 -2.75 23.96
CA PHE A 111 9.60 -1.91 23.51
C PHE A 111 8.53 -2.80 22.86
N THR A 112 7.27 -2.63 23.25
CA THR A 112 6.17 -3.45 22.72
C THR A 112 5.50 -2.79 21.53
N PHE A 113 4.78 -3.58 20.74
CA PHE A 113 3.93 -3.07 19.66
C PHE A 113 2.92 -2.03 20.18
N GLU A 114 2.34 -2.25 21.36
CA GLU A 114 1.40 -1.30 21.96
C GLU A 114 2.08 0.03 22.34
N ASP A 115 3.30 0.00 22.84
CA ASP A 115 4.07 1.23 23.12
C ASP A 115 4.35 1.99 21.82
N GLU A 116 4.68 1.29 20.76
CA GLU A 116 4.93 1.89 19.44
C GLU A 116 3.66 2.49 18.83
N LYS A 117 2.52 1.81 18.96
CA LYS A 117 1.23 2.36 18.58
C LYS A 117 0.93 3.66 19.30
N GLU A 118 1.10 3.66 20.62
CA GLU A 118 0.86 4.87 21.43
C GLU A 118 1.78 6.02 21.00
N ARG A 119 3.06 5.73 20.75
CA ARG A 119 4.04 6.71 20.26
C ARG A 119 3.62 7.30 18.93
N VAL A 120 3.31 6.45 17.93
CA VAL A 120 2.90 6.89 16.57
C VAL A 120 1.64 7.73 16.62
N LEU A 121 0.62 7.31 17.39
CA LEU A 121 -0.62 8.09 17.53
C LEU A 121 -0.38 9.46 18.19
N LYS A 122 0.52 9.55 19.17
CA LYS A 122 0.92 10.83 19.76
C LYS A 122 1.60 11.74 18.74
N LEU A 123 2.50 11.19 17.91
CA LEU A 123 3.16 11.96 16.87
C LEU A 123 2.18 12.45 15.79
N LEU A 124 1.23 11.61 15.37
CA LEU A 124 0.18 12.00 14.40
C LEU A 124 -0.70 13.13 14.96
N LYS A 125 -1.10 13.02 16.21
CA LYS A 125 -1.85 14.07 16.89
C LYS A 125 -1.10 15.40 16.92
N LEU A 126 0.19 15.37 17.28
CA LEU A 126 1.04 16.56 17.30
C LEU A 126 1.27 17.15 15.92
N ALA A 127 1.45 16.30 14.91
CA ALA A 127 1.56 16.76 13.52
C ALA A 127 0.29 17.48 13.07
N PHE A 128 -0.89 16.97 13.42
CA PHE A 128 -2.16 17.63 13.15
C PHE A 128 -2.29 18.97 13.90
N GLU A 129 -1.99 19.00 15.21
CA GLU A 129 -2.06 20.22 16.04
C GLU A 129 -1.11 21.32 15.56
N LYS A 130 0.00 20.96 14.95
CA LYS A 130 1.03 21.88 14.44
C LYS A 130 0.92 22.15 12.93
N ASP A 131 -0.11 21.62 12.25
CA ASP A 131 -0.31 21.71 10.79
C ASP A 131 0.91 21.26 9.97
N LEU A 132 1.58 20.18 10.41
CA LEU A 132 2.75 19.63 9.72
C LEU A 132 2.30 18.81 8.49
N LYS A 133 3.14 18.80 7.47
CA LYS A 133 2.95 17.86 6.35
C LYS A 133 3.43 16.47 6.77
N ILE A 134 2.63 15.45 6.46
CA ILE A 134 2.92 14.05 6.77
C ILE A 134 3.20 13.33 5.46
N ILE A 135 4.36 12.68 5.37
CA ILE A 135 4.72 11.78 4.28
C ILE A 135 4.84 10.37 4.84
N LEU A 136 4.10 9.44 4.26
CA LEU A 136 4.24 8.01 4.55
C LEU A 136 5.16 7.38 3.52
N VAL A 137 6.17 6.66 3.99
CA VAL A 137 7.07 5.87 3.15
C VAL A 137 7.00 4.41 3.58
N PHE A 138 6.75 3.51 2.62
CA PHE A 138 6.80 2.06 2.84
C PHE A 138 7.61 1.38 1.74
N ILE A 139 8.79 0.88 2.10
CA ILE A 139 9.75 0.26 1.18
C ILE A 139 10.09 -1.18 1.54
N GLY A 140 9.42 -1.75 2.53
CA GLY A 140 9.68 -3.08 3.05
C GLY A 140 9.27 -4.24 2.11
N GLY A 141 8.50 -3.96 1.06
CA GLY A 141 7.97 -4.96 0.14
C GLY A 141 6.86 -5.82 0.76
N SER A 142 6.28 -6.70 -0.06
CA SER A 142 5.13 -7.54 0.31
C SER A 142 5.43 -8.52 1.45
N GLN A 143 6.68 -8.97 1.58
CA GLN A 143 7.09 -9.91 2.63
C GLN A 143 7.19 -9.29 4.03
N ARG A 144 7.19 -7.97 4.13
CA ARG A 144 7.25 -7.22 5.40
C ARG A 144 5.90 -6.57 5.74
N ARG A 145 4.83 -7.00 5.08
CA ARG A 145 3.45 -6.60 5.36
C ARG A 145 2.78 -7.62 6.25
N ASP A 146 3.11 -7.56 7.55
CA ASP A 146 2.38 -8.24 8.62
C ASP A 146 1.22 -7.35 9.14
N GLU A 147 0.38 -7.91 10.01
CA GLU A 147 -0.77 -7.20 10.60
C GLU A 147 -0.34 -5.93 11.35
N GLU A 148 0.82 -5.94 11.97
CA GLU A 148 1.37 -4.82 12.72
C GLU A 148 1.84 -3.71 11.79
N THR A 149 2.52 -4.05 10.70
CA THR A 149 2.88 -3.09 9.64
C THR A 149 1.62 -2.51 8.98
N GLU A 150 0.61 -3.33 8.67
CA GLU A 150 -0.65 -2.85 8.09
C GLU A 150 -1.34 -1.84 8.99
N TRP A 151 -1.34 -2.07 10.30
CA TRP A 151 -1.89 -1.11 11.24
C TRP A 151 -1.21 0.27 11.13
N PHE A 152 0.14 0.33 11.03
CA PHE A 152 0.85 1.60 10.84
C PHE A 152 0.51 2.25 9.50
N LEU A 153 0.42 1.46 8.43
CA LEU A 153 0.06 1.94 7.10
C LEU A 153 -1.34 2.57 7.09
N GLU A 154 -2.31 1.96 7.77
CA GLU A 154 -3.66 2.51 7.91
C GLU A 154 -3.69 3.81 8.70
N GLN A 155 -3.10 3.81 9.90
CA GLN A 155 -3.16 4.97 10.79
C GLN A 155 -2.46 6.19 10.22
N ILE A 156 -1.27 5.99 9.65
CA ILE A 156 -0.47 7.07 9.08
C ILE A 156 -1.00 7.47 7.72
N GLY A 157 -1.31 6.47 6.85
CA GLY A 157 -1.83 6.70 5.52
C GLY A 157 -3.13 7.50 5.52
N GLY A 158 -4.02 7.23 6.49
CA GLY A 158 -5.26 7.99 6.66
C GLY A 158 -5.07 9.48 6.95
N GLN A 159 -3.89 9.92 7.35
CA GLN A 159 -3.54 11.30 7.67
C GLN A 159 -2.39 11.85 6.81
N ALA A 160 -1.87 11.05 5.89
CA ALA A 160 -0.76 11.43 5.04
C ALA A 160 -1.17 12.50 4.02
N HIS A 161 -0.22 13.34 3.65
CA HIS A 161 -0.34 14.29 2.54
C HIS A 161 0.30 13.73 1.28
N TYR A 162 1.15 12.72 1.42
CA TYR A 162 1.79 11.99 0.32
C TYR A 162 2.19 10.59 0.77
N ILE A 163 2.04 9.63 -0.13
CA ILE A 163 2.45 8.24 0.10
C ILE A 163 3.49 7.87 -0.95
N ILE A 164 4.60 7.28 -0.52
CA ILE A 164 5.63 6.72 -1.38
C ILE A 164 5.80 5.25 -1.00
N SER A 165 5.65 4.36 -1.97
CA SER A 165 5.85 2.93 -1.74
C SER A 165 6.53 2.26 -2.92
N THR A 166 7.02 1.04 -2.70
CA THR A 166 7.40 0.16 -3.79
C THR A 166 6.17 -0.55 -4.35
N SER A 167 6.17 -0.82 -5.65
CA SER A 167 5.11 -1.63 -6.30
C SER A 167 5.00 -3.02 -5.65
N ASP A 168 6.11 -3.59 -5.17
CA ASP A 168 6.10 -4.84 -4.41
C ASP A 168 5.40 -4.70 -3.06
N GLY A 169 5.53 -3.55 -2.40
CA GLY A 169 4.88 -3.26 -1.11
C GLY A 169 3.38 -3.05 -1.21
N ASP A 170 2.86 -2.77 -2.40
CA ASP A 170 1.44 -2.50 -2.66
C ASP A 170 0.82 -3.46 -3.69
N ARG A 171 1.28 -4.72 -3.72
CA ARG A 171 0.77 -5.74 -4.66
C ARG A 171 -0.75 -5.96 -4.59
N ASP A 172 -1.33 -5.84 -3.43
CA ASP A 172 -2.76 -5.96 -3.15
C ASP A 172 -3.52 -4.66 -3.42
N GLN A 173 -2.82 -3.59 -3.82
CA GLN A 173 -3.37 -2.25 -4.09
C GLN A 173 -4.01 -1.58 -2.87
N PHE A 174 -3.68 -1.99 -1.67
CA PHE A 174 -4.23 -1.43 -0.45
C PHE A 174 -3.91 0.07 -0.30
N LEU A 175 -2.63 0.45 -0.42
CA LEU A 175 -2.23 1.86 -0.36
C LEU A 175 -2.79 2.68 -1.52
N TYR A 176 -2.80 2.08 -2.72
CA TYR A 176 -3.36 2.74 -3.91
C TYR A 176 -4.85 3.05 -3.76
N GLN A 177 -5.64 2.08 -3.28
CA GLN A 177 -7.08 2.26 -3.05
C GLN A 177 -7.33 3.28 -1.94
N MET A 178 -6.66 3.16 -0.81
CA MET A 178 -6.76 4.12 0.30
C MET A 178 -6.41 5.54 -0.15
N ALA A 179 -5.33 5.71 -0.91
CA ALA A 179 -4.92 7.00 -1.45
C ALA A 179 -5.98 7.59 -2.40
N GLY A 180 -6.58 6.74 -3.25
CA GLY A 180 -7.67 7.13 -4.15
C GLY A 180 -8.91 7.59 -3.42
N ASP A 181 -9.36 6.84 -2.41
CA ASP A 181 -10.54 7.16 -1.61
C ASP A 181 -10.38 8.47 -0.82
N LEU A 182 -9.19 8.71 -0.28
CA LEU A 182 -8.85 9.89 0.50
C LEU A 182 -8.33 11.06 -0.36
N LYS A 183 -8.13 10.84 -1.67
CA LYS A 183 -7.54 11.82 -2.62
C LYS A 183 -6.14 12.28 -2.21
N ILE A 184 -5.35 11.36 -1.69
CA ILE A 184 -3.95 11.58 -1.33
C ILE A 184 -3.09 11.18 -2.53
N PRO A 185 -2.13 12.01 -2.96
CA PRO A 185 -1.17 11.58 -3.99
C PRO A 185 -0.34 10.40 -3.51
N ILE A 186 -0.10 9.45 -4.40
CA ILE A 186 0.74 8.29 -4.16
C ILE A 186 1.70 8.08 -5.32
N THR A 187 2.93 7.70 -5.03
CA THR A 187 3.91 7.23 -6.01
C THR A 187 4.35 5.82 -5.67
N LEU A 188 4.23 4.92 -6.65
CA LEU A 188 4.74 3.55 -6.56
C LEU A 188 5.97 3.43 -7.46
N VAL A 189 7.09 2.98 -6.90
CA VAL A 189 8.34 2.77 -7.63
C VAL A 189 8.66 1.28 -7.73
N ASN A 190 9.44 0.89 -8.75
CA ASN A 190 9.79 -0.51 -8.95
C ASN A 190 11.03 -0.93 -8.15
N ALA A 191 11.95 -0.01 -7.91
CA ALA A 191 13.18 -0.29 -7.18
C ALA A 191 13.43 0.74 -6.08
N LEU A 192 14.23 0.37 -5.08
CA LEU A 192 14.59 1.27 -3.97
C LEU A 192 15.37 2.49 -4.46
N ASP A 193 16.20 2.34 -5.49
CA ASP A 193 16.98 3.43 -6.07
C ASP A 193 16.10 4.53 -6.68
N ASP A 194 14.87 4.17 -7.07
CA ASP A 194 13.91 5.11 -7.66
C ASP A 194 13.20 5.99 -6.63
N ILE A 195 13.35 5.70 -5.33
CA ILE A 195 12.70 6.46 -4.23
C ILE A 195 13.18 7.92 -4.18
N SER A 196 14.41 8.18 -4.61
CA SER A 196 15.01 9.51 -4.54
C SER A 196 14.20 10.56 -5.31
N GLU A 197 13.65 10.23 -6.47
CA GLU A 197 12.86 11.15 -7.28
C GLU A 197 11.53 11.55 -6.61
N PRO A 198 10.62 10.62 -6.24
CA PRO A 198 9.37 10.98 -5.57
C PRO A 198 9.63 11.66 -4.22
N PHE A 199 10.67 11.26 -3.49
CA PHE A 199 11.01 11.92 -2.24
C PHE A 199 11.44 13.38 -2.48
N ALA A 200 12.30 13.64 -3.47
CA ALA A 200 12.70 14.99 -3.86
C ALA A 200 11.50 15.83 -4.32
N SER A 201 10.57 15.26 -5.10
CA SER A 201 9.41 15.96 -5.64
C SER A 201 8.47 16.51 -4.55
N ALA A 202 8.54 16.00 -3.33
CA ALA A 202 7.76 16.51 -2.22
C ALA A 202 8.24 17.91 -1.76
N PHE A 203 9.50 18.25 -2.01
CA PHE A 203 10.16 19.47 -1.52
C PHE A 203 10.57 20.46 -2.61
N ARG A 204 10.62 20.04 -3.88
CA ARG A 204 11.17 20.84 -5.00
C ARG A 204 10.37 20.69 -6.28
#